data_748eefbc874211cf8344c3f35ab498a4
#
_entry.id   748eefbc874211cf8344c3f35ab498a4
#
_cell.length_a   1.000
_cell.length_b   1.000
_cell.length_c   1.000
_cell.angle_alpha   90.00
_cell.angle_beta   90.00
_cell.angle_gamma   90.00
#
_symmetry.space_group_name_H-M   'P 1'
#
loop_
_entity.id
_entity.type
_entity.pdbx_description
1 polymer ?
#
loop_
_entity_poly.entity_id
_entity_poly.type
_entity_poly.pdbx_seq_one_letter_code
_entity_poly.pdbx_strand_id
1 'polypeptide(L)'
;MDEFQLWSTMNGGLMANAVYQAGVFFLLWVAFRAANQVRAEDADIISKSLVSLFSLGIIFNGLTVGAILFSLLAGTAYGFEQLETISAGAQGFVDVYGTGEPNGAQNIFTANPINTAWWLSLIHI
;
A
#
# COMPACT_ATOMS: atom_id res chain seq x y z
N MET A 1 2.40 -24.03 7.71
CA MET A 1 1.67 -23.92 6.43
C MET A 1 2.48 -24.57 5.33
N ASP A 2 1.81 -25.24 4.40
CA ASP A 2 2.47 -25.70 3.18
C ASP A 2 2.42 -24.60 2.10
N GLU A 3 3.06 -24.88 0.96
CA GLU A 3 3.14 -23.91 -0.14
C GLU A 3 1.75 -23.50 -0.65
N PHE A 4 0.85 -24.46 -0.82
CA PHE A 4 -0.50 -24.17 -1.29
C PHE A 4 -1.25 -23.26 -0.34
N GLN A 5 -1.13 -23.49 0.97
CA GLN A 5 -1.77 -22.67 1.98
C GLN A 5 -1.21 -21.24 1.97
N LEU A 6 0.10 -21.08 1.76
CA LEU A 6 0.73 -19.77 1.65
C LEU A 6 0.21 -18.99 0.43
N TRP A 7 0.14 -19.65 -0.74
CA TRP A 7 -0.45 -19.02 -1.93
C TRP A 7 -1.90 -18.62 -1.72
N SER A 8 -2.67 -19.50 -1.10
CA SER A 8 -4.10 -19.27 -0.85
C SER A 8 -4.31 -18.10 0.13
N THR A 9 -3.54 -18.04 1.20
CA THR A 9 -3.62 -16.96 2.18
C THR A 9 -3.21 -15.64 1.55
N MET A 10 -2.14 -15.62 0.75
CA MET A 10 -1.71 -14.43 0.04
C MET A 10 -2.80 -13.93 -0.92
N ASN A 11 -3.40 -14.83 -1.70
CA ASN A 11 -4.45 -14.45 -2.64
C ASN A 11 -5.64 -13.81 -1.93
N GLY A 12 -6.04 -14.35 -0.77
CA GLY A 12 -7.09 -13.75 0.05
C GLY A 12 -6.73 -12.34 0.50
N GLY A 13 -5.49 -12.15 0.95
CA GLY A 13 -4.98 -10.84 1.35
C GLY A 13 -4.89 -9.86 0.18
N LEU A 14 -4.48 -10.33 -1.00
CA LEU A 14 -4.43 -9.50 -2.21
C LEU A 14 -5.82 -9.05 -2.64
N MET A 15 -6.82 -9.92 -2.57
CA MET A 15 -8.20 -9.57 -2.89
C MET A 15 -8.72 -8.50 -1.93
N ALA A 16 -8.51 -8.67 -0.63
CA ALA A 16 -8.90 -7.67 0.36
C ALA A 16 -8.20 -6.34 0.12
N ASN A 17 -6.89 -6.37 -0.15
CA ASN A 17 -6.12 -5.17 -0.44
C ASN A 17 -6.62 -4.47 -1.72
N ALA A 18 -6.98 -5.22 -2.76
CA ALA A 18 -7.52 -4.67 -3.99
C ALA A 18 -8.84 -3.91 -3.74
N VAL A 19 -9.69 -4.41 -2.86
CA VAL A 19 -10.93 -3.72 -2.47
C VAL A 19 -10.61 -2.41 -1.77
N TYR A 20 -9.66 -2.41 -0.84
CA TYR A 20 -9.21 -1.18 -0.16
C TYR A 20 -8.62 -0.18 -1.15
N GLN A 21 -7.80 -0.64 -2.10
CA GLN A 21 -7.24 0.24 -3.12
C GLN A 21 -8.32 0.85 -4.01
N ALA A 22 -9.32 0.08 -4.41
CA ALA A 22 -10.44 0.59 -5.17
C ALA A 22 -11.20 1.67 -4.38
N GLY A 23 -11.38 1.46 -3.08
CA GLY A 23 -11.97 2.45 -2.18
C GLY A 23 -11.15 3.74 -2.13
N VAL A 24 -9.82 3.62 -2.03
CA VAL A 24 -8.91 4.78 -2.04
C VAL A 24 -9.02 5.56 -3.34
N PHE A 25 -9.03 4.88 -4.49
CA PHE A 25 -9.19 5.55 -5.78
C PHE A 25 -10.54 6.27 -5.90
N PHE A 26 -11.60 5.67 -5.40
CA PHE A 26 -12.90 6.32 -5.36
C PHE A 26 -12.87 7.59 -4.49
N LEU A 27 -12.25 7.50 -3.30
CA LEU A 27 -12.10 8.65 -2.41
C LEU A 27 -11.22 9.74 -3.03
N LEU A 28 -10.18 9.38 -3.77
CA LEU A 28 -9.37 10.35 -4.51
C LEU A 28 -10.21 11.09 -5.54
N TRP A 29 -11.08 10.39 -6.26
CA TRP A 29 -11.99 11.02 -7.21
C TRP A 29 -12.92 12.00 -6.50
N VAL A 30 -13.48 11.60 -5.35
CA VAL A 30 -14.33 12.48 -4.53
C VAL A 30 -13.54 13.72 -4.09
N ALA A 31 -12.29 13.53 -3.64
CA ALA A 31 -11.43 14.62 -3.19
C ALA A 31 -11.15 15.62 -4.32
N PHE A 32 -10.82 15.13 -5.52
CA PHE A 32 -10.60 15.99 -6.68
C PHE A 32 -11.86 16.78 -7.05
N ARG A 33 -13.00 16.12 -7.02
CA ARG A 33 -14.28 16.78 -7.30
C ARG A 33 -14.58 17.86 -6.27
N ALA A 34 -14.39 17.56 -4.99
CA ALA A 34 -14.59 18.52 -3.92
C ALA A 34 -13.63 19.72 -4.02
N ALA A 35 -12.36 19.44 -4.35
CA ALA A 35 -11.37 20.50 -4.53
C ALA A 35 -11.73 21.43 -5.70
N ASN A 36 -12.19 20.87 -6.82
CA ASN A 36 -12.63 21.65 -7.96
C ASN A 36 -13.85 22.50 -7.63
N GLN A 37 -14.81 21.96 -6.89
CA GLN A 37 -16.02 22.67 -6.51
C GLN A 37 -15.69 23.84 -5.59
N VAL A 38 -14.88 23.60 -4.54
CA VAL A 38 -14.45 24.62 -3.59
C VAL A 38 -13.71 25.76 -4.30
N ARG A 39 -12.88 25.42 -5.29
CA ARG A 39 -12.14 26.40 -6.07
C ARG A 39 -13.07 27.19 -6.99
N ALA A 40 -14.01 26.52 -7.66
CA ALA A 40 -14.95 27.18 -8.60
C ALA A 40 -15.91 28.13 -7.90
N GLU A 41 -16.35 27.78 -6.68
CA GLU A 41 -17.28 28.57 -5.90
C GLU A 41 -16.58 29.65 -5.05
N ASP A 42 -15.25 29.71 -5.08
CA ASP A 42 -14.43 30.56 -4.23
C ASP A 42 -14.88 30.47 -2.75
N ALA A 43 -14.97 29.23 -2.26
CA ALA A 43 -15.46 28.93 -0.93
C ALA A 43 -14.56 29.54 0.14
N ASP A 44 -15.09 29.65 1.36
CA ASP A 44 -14.37 30.20 2.50
C ASP A 44 -13.16 29.36 2.91
N ILE A 45 -12.33 29.90 3.79
CA ILE A 45 -11.11 29.24 4.23
C ILE A 45 -11.40 27.95 5.01
N ILE A 46 -12.53 27.89 5.70
CA ILE A 46 -12.92 26.70 6.46
C ILE A 46 -13.20 25.55 5.52
N SER A 47 -13.98 25.78 4.47
CA SER A 47 -14.28 24.75 3.47
C SER A 47 -13.03 24.28 2.73
N LYS A 48 -12.14 25.21 2.36
CA LYS A 48 -10.87 24.89 1.74
C LYS A 48 -9.98 24.04 2.65
N SER A 49 -9.93 24.38 3.94
CA SER A 49 -9.16 23.65 4.94
C SER A 49 -9.71 22.23 5.15
N LEU A 50 -11.03 22.07 5.22
CA LEU A 50 -11.66 20.76 5.38
C LEU A 50 -11.38 19.85 4.19
N VAL A 51 -11.48 20.35 2.96
CA VAL A 51 -11.17 19.58 1.76
C VAL A 51 -9.69 19.20 1.74
N SER A 52 -8.80 20.08 2.14
CA SER A 52 -7.36 19.81 2.23
C SER A 52 -7.06 18.70 3.24
N LEU A 53 -7.64 18.78 4.44
CA LEU A 53 -7.47 17.75 5.47
C LEU A 53 -8.01 16.39 5.01
N PHE A 54 -9.19 16.39 4.38
CA PHE A 54 -9.78 15.18 3.83
C PHE A 54 -8.87 14.54 2.79
N SER A 55 -8.33 15.35 1.88
CA SER A 55 -7.42 14.87 0.83
C SER A 55 -6.13 14.30 1.40
N LEU A 56 -5.54 14.96 2.40
CA LEU A 56 -4.34 14.46 3.07
C LEU A 56 -4.61 13.13 3.78
N GLY A 57 -5.77 13.00 4.42
CA GLY A 57 -6.18 11.74 5.05
C GLY A 57 -6.29 10.60 4.05
N ILE A 58 -6.83 10.87 2.86
CA ILE A 58 -6.94 9.87 1.79
C ILE A 58 -5.56 9.46 1.28
N ILE A 59 -4.65 10.41 1.09
CA ILE A 59 -3.27 10.11 0.67
C ILE A 59 -2.58 9.24 1.69
N PHE A 60 -2.68 9.58 2.97
CA PHE A 60 -2.10 8.78 4.05
C PHE A 60 -2.68 7.36 4.06
N ASN A 61 -3.99 7.24 3.91
CA ASN A 61 -4.66 5.94 3.85
C ASN A 61 -4.18 5.12 2.66
N GLY A 62 -4.01 5.75 1.50
CA GLY A 62 -3.48 5.08 0.30
C GLY A 62 -2.06 4.56 0.52
N LEU A 63 -1.21 5.34 1.16
CA LEU A 63 0.14 4.92 1.50
C LEU A 63 0.14 3.75 2.49
N THR A 64 -0.77 3.76 3.46
CA THR A 64 -0.94 2.67 4.43
C THR A 64 -1.37 1.39 3.72
N VAL A 65 -2.32 1.47 2.81
CA VAL A 65 -2.77 0.30 2.02
C VAL A 65 -1.62 -0.27 1.20
N GLY A 66 -0.79 0.57 0.60
CA GLY A 66 0.41 0.15 -0.12
C GLY A 66 1.44 -0.53 0.79
N ALA A 67 1.63 -0.01 2.00
CA ALA A 67 2.53 -0.61 2.99
C ALA A 67 2.04 -1.99 3.43
N ILE A 68 0.73 -2.15 3.64
CA ILE A 68 0.13 -3.44 3.98
C ILE A 68 0.35 -4.44 2.85
N LEU A 69 0.18 -4.03 1.60
CA LEU A 69 0.45 -4.87 0.44
C LEU A 69 1.90 -5.36 0.42
N PHE A 70 2.85 -4.46 0.64
CA PHE A 70 4.26 -4.81 0.69
C PHE A 70 4.53 -5.82 1.81
N SER A 71 3.99 -5.58 3.01
CA SER A 71 4.15 -6.51 4.14
C SER A 71 3.56 -7.88 3.85
N LEU A 72 2.42 -7.94 3.16
CA LEU A 72 1.80 -9.19 2.77
C LEU A 72 2.70 -9.99 1.82
N LEU A 73 3.24 -9.34 0.80
CA LEU A 73 4.11 -10.00 -0.18
C LEU A 73 5.41 -10.47 0.48
N ALA A 74 6.05 -9.62 1.27
CA ALA A 74 7.30 -9.97 1.93
C ALA A 74 7.11 -11.04 3.01
N GLY A 75 6.00 -10.99 3.75
CA GLY A 75 5.66 -12.01 4.74
C GLY A 75 5.38 -13.36 4.11
N THR A 76 4.73 -13.38 2.94
CA THR A 76 4.50 -14.63 2.19
C THR A 76 5.83 -15.20 1.68
N ALA A 77 6.72 -14.36 1.17
CA ALA A 77 8.05 -14.80 0.74
C ALA A 77 8.84 -15.41 1.90
N TYR A 78 8.79 -14.78 3.09
CA TYR A 78 9.41 -15.34 4.29
C TYR A 78 8.82 -16.71 4.64
N GLY A 79 7.50 -16.87 4.52
CA GLY A 79 6.84 -18.15 4.76
C GLY A 79 7.36 -19.24 3.82
N PHE A 80 7.58 -18.92 2.54
CA PHE A 80 8.19 -19.88 1.59
C PHE A 80 9.62 -20.23 1.97
N GLU A 81 10.39 -19.28 2.48
CA GLU A 81 11.77 -19.55 2.92
C GLU A 81 11.85 -20.53 4.08
N GLN A 82 10.79 -20.67 4.87
CA GLN A 82 10.72 -21.59 5.99
C GLN A 82 10.36 -23.02 5.56
N LEU A 83 9.96 -23.25 4.32
CA LEU A 83 9.65 -24.58 3.80
C LEU A 83 10.92 -25.28 3.34
N GLU A 84 11.00 -26.62 3.55
CA GLU A 84 12.15 -27.42 3.16
C GLU A 84 12.34 -27.44 1.64
N THR A 85 11.22 -27.53 0.91
CA THR A 85 11.22 -27.55 -0.57
C THR A 85 10.11 -26.65 -1.08
N ILE A 86 10.40 -25.90 -2.13
CA ILE A 86 9.42 -25.04 -2.80
C ILE A 86 9.54 -25.21 -4.32
N SER A 87 8.44 -24.89 -5.02
CA SER A 87 8.42 -24.92 -6.48
C SER A 87 9.31 -23.82 -7.07
N ALA A 88 9.62 -23.92 -8.36
CA ALA A 88 10.35 -22.88 -9.08
C ALA A 88 9.61 -21.54 -9.05
N GLY A 89 8.28 -21.56 -9.12
CA GLY A 89 7.47 -20.35 -9.03
C GLY A 89 7.58 -19.69 -7.68
N ALA A 90 7.53 -20.46 -6.59
CA ALA A 90 7.70 -19.93 -5.23
C ALA A 90 9.11 -19.39 -5.03
N GLN A 91 10.14 -20.05 -5.56
CA GLN A 91 11.51 -19.57 -5.48
C GLN A 91 11.66 -18.22 -6.22
N GLY A 92 11.06 -18.09 -7.39
CA GLY A 92 11.05 -16.82 -8.12
C GLY A 92 10.38 -15.70 -7.32
N PHE A 93 9.29 -16.02 -6.64
CA PHE A 93 8.60 -15.05 -5.77
C PHE A 93 9.50 -14.60 -4.61
N VAL A 94 10.19 -15.54 -3.95
CA VAL A 94 11.15 -15.24 -2.88
C VAL A 94 12.29 -14.36 -3.39
N ASP A 95 12.82 -14.64 -4.59
CA ASP A 95 13.90 -13.86 -5.18
C ASP A 95 13.51 -12.39 -5.41
N VAL A 96 12.23 -12.12 -5.69
CA VAL A 96 11.73 -10.77 -5.94
C VAL A 96 11.32 -10.07 -4.65
N TYR A 97 10.59 -10.74 -3.76
CA TYR A 97 9.95 -10.12 -2.60
C TYR A 97 10.57 -10.51 -1.26
N GLY A 98 11.47 -11.48 -1.23
CA GLY A 98 12.09 -11.93 0.01
C GLY A 98 12.99 -10.87 0.61
N THR A 99 12.82 -10.63 1.92
CA THR A 99 13.64 -9.69 2.69
C THR A 99 14.43 -10.39 3.79
N GLY A 100 14.17 -11.67 4.02
CA GLY A 100 14.74 -12.43 5.14
C GLY A 100 14.07 -12.14 6.48
N GLU A 101 13.01 -11.34 6.51
CA GLU A 101 12.31 -10.95 7.72
C GLU A 101 10.83 -11.35 7.66
N PRO A 102 10.20 -11.69 8.82
CA PRO A 102 8.83 -12.19 8.84
C PRO A 102 7.79 -11.29 8.19
N ASN A 103 7.94 -9.98 8.32
CA ASN A 103 6.98 -9.01 7.82
C ASN A 103 7.54 -8.12 6.72
N GLY A 104 8.78 -8.35 6.30
CA GLY A 104 9.44 -7.51 5.31
C GLY A 104 9.61 -6.06 5.72
N ALA A 105 8.63 -5.53 6.41
CA ALA A 105 8.67 -4.25 7.08
C ALA A 105 7.99 -4.43 8.42
N GLN A 106 8.68 -4.08 9.49
CA GLN A 106 8.21 -4.36 10.84
C GLN A 106 7.11 -3.42 11.32
N ASN A 107 6.92 -2.31 10.62
CA ASN A 107 5.79 -1.42 10.87
C ASN A 107 5.43 -0.65 9.61
N ILE A 108 4.23 -0.07 9.62
CA ILE A 108 3.69 0.67 8.50
C ILE A 108 4.59 1.84 8.09
N PHE A 109 5.26 2.46 9.06
CA PHE A 109 6.10 3.62 8.77
C PHE A 109 7.38 3.25 8.03
N THR A 110 7.99 2.10 8.35
CA THR A 110 9.17 1.62 7.64
C THR A 110 8.84 1.06 6.26
N ALA A 111 7.68 0.41 6.12
CA ALA A 111 7.21 -0.10 4.85
C ALA A 111 6.65 1.00 3.94
N ASN A 112 6.28 2.14 4.51
CA ASN A 112 5.63 3.21 3.77
C ASN A 112 6.62 3.81 2.75
N PRO A 113 6.19 4.00 1.48
CA PRO A 113 7.02 4.61 0.45
C PRO A 113 7.58 5.98 0.82
N ILE A 114 6.97 6.70 1.76
CA ILE A 114 7.48 7.98 2.24
C ILE A 114 8.87 7.83 2.87
N ASN A 115 9.16 6.70 3.50
CA ASN A 115 10.45 6.47 4.14
C ASN A 115 11.56 6.02 3.18
N THR A 116 11.22 5.75 1.93
CA THR A 116 12.22 5.44 0.92
C THR A 116 12.65 6.74 0.22
N ALA A 117 13.94 6.91 0.03
CA ALA A 117 14.47 8.19 -0.46
C ALA A 117 14.10 8.51 -1.91
N TRP A 118 13.50 7.58 -2.64
CA TRP A 118 13.20 7.77 -4.07
C TRP A 118 12.22 8.91 -4.33
N TRP A 119 11.24 9.13 -3.44
CA TRP A 119 10.25 10.19 -3.64
C TRP A 119 10.83 11.58 -3.44
N LEU A 120 11.93 11.69 -2.66
CA LEU A 120 12.62 12.96 -2.49
C LEU A 120 13.19 13.47 -3.81
N SER A 121 13.61 12.58 -4.70
CA SER A 121 14.10 12.97 -6.02
C SER A 121 13.02 13.60 -6.88
N LEU A 122 11.74 13.24 -6.65
CA LEU A 122 10.61 13.83 -7.35
C LEU A 122 10.32 15.26 -6.88
N ILE A 123 10.57 15.55 -5.61
CA ILE A 123 10.35 16.89 -5.05
C ILE A 123 11.42 17.88 -5.55
N HIS A 124 12.61 17.39 -5.82
CA HIS A 124 13.72 18.22 -6.27
C HIS A 124 13.74 18.50 -7.79
N ILE A 125 12.85 17.87 -8.51
CA ILE A 125 12.63 18.18 -9.92
C ILE A 125 11.72 19.41 -10.04
#